data_4ea4d9581ab324be9f6f38babcff63cd
#
_entry.id   4ea4d9581ab324be9f6f38babcff63cd
#
_cell.length_a   1.000
_cell.length_b   1.000
_cell.length_c   1.000
_cell.angle_alpha   90.00
_cell.angle_beta   90.00
_cell.angle_gamma   90.00
#
_symmetry.space_group_name_H-M   'P 1'
#
loop_
_entity.id
_entity.type
_entity.pdbx_description
1 polymer ?
#
loop_
_entity_poly.entity_id
_entity_poly.type
_entity_poly.pdbx_seq_one_letter_code
_entity_poly.pdbx_strand_id
1 'polypeptide(L)'
;YLKKEKINLAKLKNSGYNSLLGKGSSGGIIFGTSGGVMEATLREVYHILYKRYPKGRLLNFKSIRGTSNVKEAVVKINGTYIKVAIINGTGDARKVIEKIKNKEVYYDFIEVMTCEGGCISGGGQPRVFPLNKNLKDKRMNALYKSDKRMKIRCASMNPDIKDIYDNFFGEVG
;
A
#
# COMPACT_ATOMS: atom_id res chain seq x y z
N TYR A 1 2.36 21.36 23.96
CA TYR A 1 0.97 21.25 24.40
C TYR A 1 0.83 20.29 25.59
N LEU A 2 1.14 18.99 25.47
CA LEU A 2 0.96 17.98 26.52
C LEU A 2 1.61 18.37 27.87
N LYS A 3 2.81 18.94 27.85
CA LYS A 3 3.49 19.45 29.07
C LYS A 3 2.72 20.60 29.70
N LYS A 4 2.19 21.55 28.92
CA LYS A 4 1.38 22.67 29.37
C LYS A 4 0.11 22.21 30.08
N GLU A 5 -0.58 21.25 29.46
CA GLU A 5 -1.83 20.67 29.99
C GLU A 5 -1.58 19.59 31.07
N LYS A 6 -0.31 19.35 31.45
CA LYS A 6 0.09 18.34 32.45
C LYS A 6 -0.42 16.91 32.11
N ILE A 7 -0.58 16.62 30.80
CA ILE A 7 -1.06 15.31 30.34
C ILE A 7 0.09 14.31 30.30
N ASN A 8 -0.03 13.22 31.03
CA ASN A 8 0.90 12.10 30.98
C ASN A 8 0.32 10.98 30.14
N LEU A 9 0.85 10.79 28.90
CA LEU A 9 0.37 9.79 27.96
C LEU A 9 0.39 8.35 28.52
N ALA A 10 1.39 8.01 29.35
CA ALA A 10 1.51 6.69 29.94
C ALA A 10 0.42 6.37 30.98
N LYS A 11 -0.26 7.41 31.50
CA LYS A 11 -1.33 7.27 32.51
C LYS A 11 -2.74 7.39 31.90
N LEU A 12 -2.86 7.68 30.62
CA LEU A 12 -4.16 7.77 29.96
C LEU A 12 -4.80 6.39 29.85
N LYS A 13 -6.09 6.33 30.12
CA LYS A 13 -6.88 5.13 29.89
C LYS A 13 -7.10 4.95 28.39
N ASN A 14 -7.14 3.70 27.95
CA ASN A 14 -7.53 3.39 26.57
C ASN A 14 -8.98 3.84 26.34
N SER A 15 -9.23 4.47 25.21
CA SER A 15 -10.58 4.80 24.72
C SER A 15 -10.81 4.20 23.36
N GLY A 16 -12.07 3.94 23.02
CA GLY A 16 -12.44 3.53 21.67
C GLY A 16 -12.34 4.71 20.69
N TYR A 17 -12.12 4.39 19.41
CA TYR A 17 -12.26 5.37 18.33
C TYR A 17 -13.74 5.60 18.02
N ASN A 18 -14.06 6.74 17.43
CA ASN A 18 -15.40 6.98 16.88
C ASN A 18 -15.74 5.90 15.86
N SER A 19 -17.01 5.46 15.85
CA SER A 19 -17.43 4.33 15.02
C SER A 19 -17.51 4.64 13.52
N LEU A 20 -17.68 5.92 13.15
CA LEU A 20 -17.77 6.32 11.75
C LEU A 20 -16.45 6.06 11.04
N LEU A 21 -16.46 5.15 10.05
CA LEU A 21 -15.28 4.74 9.28
C LEU A 21 -14.10 4.23 10.14
N GLY A 22 -14.40 3.69 11.29
CA GLY A 22 -13.38 3.21 12.23
C GLY A 22 -12.70 1.90 11.79
N LYS A 23 -13.30 1.16 10.87
CA LYS A 23 -12.75 -0.10 10.37
C LYS A 23 -11.80 0.16 9.20
N GLY A 24 -10.58 -0.36 9.31
CA GLY A 24 -9.59 -0.31 8.22
C GLY A 24 -9.48 -1.64 7.48
N SER A 25 -9.07 -1.61 6.22
CA SER A 25 -8.57 -2.78 5.50
C SER A 25 -7.06 -2.84 5.54
N SER A 26 -6.48 -4.03 5.46
CA SER A 26 -5.03 -4.17 5.49
C SER A 26 -4.35 -3.70 4.20
N GLY A 27 -5.10 -3.52 3.11
CA GLY A 27 -4.63 -2.80 1.93
C GLY A 27 -4.05 -1.43 2.30
N GLY A 28 -4.74 -0.66 3.14
CA GLY A 28 -4.23 0.62 3.64
C GLY A 28 -2.96 0.51 4.49
N ILE A 29 -2.77 -0.58 5.23
CA ILE A 29 -1.55 -0.80 6.01
C ILE A 29 -0.31 -0.92 5.12
N ILE A 30 -0.40 -1.68 4.03
CA ILE A 30 0.73 -1.90 3.12
C ILE A 30 1.05 -0.68 2.24
N PHE A 31 0.19 0.34 2.19
CA PHE A 31 0.48 1.61 1.52
C PHE A 31 1.75 2.28 2.05
N GLY A 32 2.13 1.99 3.28
CA GLY A 32 3.40 2.45 3.84
C GLY A 32 4.65 1.88 3.17
N THR A 33 4.53 0.82 2.39
CA THR A 33 5.66 0.20 1.66
C THR A 33 5.59 0.48 0.17
N SER A 34 6.75 0.54 -0.46
CA SER A 34 6.86 0.56 -1.92
C SER A 34 6.29 -0.72 -2.53
N GLY A 35 5.36 -0.58 -3.44
CA GLY A 35 4.58 -1.67 -4.04
C GLY A 35 3.31 -2.02 -3.26
N GLY A 36 3.04 -1.35 -2.15
CA GLY A 36 1.87 -1.63 -1.33
C GLY A 36 0.56 -1.14 -1.94
N VAL A 37 0.58 0.03 -2.57
CA VAL A 37 -0.57 0.54 -3.32
C VAL A 37 -0.85 -0.34 -4.53
N MET A 38 0.21 -0.71 -5.27
CA MET A 38 0.12 -1.65 -6.38
C MET A 38 -0.50 -2.98 -5.96
N GLU A 39 -0.04 -3.55 -4.84
CA GLU A 39 -0.56 -4.81 -4.34
C GLU A 39 -2.04 -4.70 -3.94
N ALA A 40 -2.43 -3.63 -3.26
CA ALA A 40 -3.82 -3.39 -2.90
C ALA A 40 -4.70 -3.22 -4.15
N THR A 41 -4.24 -2.47 -5.14
CA THR A 41 -4.94 -2.29 -6.43
C THR A 41 -5.12 -3.63 -7.16
N LEU A 42 -4.07 -4.46 -7.25
CA LEU A 42 -4.17 -5.77 -7.89
C LEU A 42 -5.15 -6.71 -7.17
N ARG A 43 -5.29 -6.58 -5.85
CA ARG A 43 -6.32 -7.33 -5.09
C ARG A 43 -7.73 -6.90 -5.50
N GLU A 44 -7.96 -5.60 -5.67
CA GLU A 44 -9.26 -5.05 -6.10
C GLU A 44 -9.54 -5.38 -7.57
N VAL A 45 -8.57 -5.26 -8.47
CA VAL A 45 -8.70 -5.68 -9.89
C VAL A 45 -9.13 -7.14 -9.96
N TYR A 46 -8.53 -8.01 -9.14
CA TYR A 46 -8.95 -9.40 -9.06
C TYR A 46 -10.42 -9.53 -8.64
N HIS A 47 -10.84 -8.77 -7.61
CA HIS A 47 -12.21 -8.80 -7.13
C HIS A 47 -13.21 -8.30 -8.20
N ILE A 48 -12.89 -7.22 -8.88
CA ILE A 48 -13.74 -6.64 -9.94
C ILE A 48 -13.94 -7.65 -11.08
N LEU A 49 -12.86 -8.29 -11.54
CA LEU A 49 -12.89 -9.21 -12.65
C LEU A 49 -13.61 -10.53 -12.33
N TYR A 50 -13.50 -11.00 -11.09
CA TYR A 50 -13.99 -12.35 -10.72
C TYR A 50 -15.17 -12.36 -9.75
N LYS A 51 -15.62 -11.21 -9.27
CA LYS A 51 -16.67 -11.08 -8.26
C LYS A 51 -16.43 -11.94 -7.01
N ARG A 52 -15.14 -12.24 -6.75
CA ARG A 52 -14.66 -12.97 -5.57
C ARG A 52 -13.32 -12.42 -5.09
N TYR A 53 -13.04 -12.52 -3.81
CA TYR A 53 -11.80 -12.03 -3.25
C TYR A 53 -10.61 -12.95 -3.52
N PRO A 54 -9.42 -12.38 -3.74
CA PRO A 54 -8.21 -13.17 -3.96
C PRO A 54 -7.85 -14.00 -2.74
N LYS A 55 -7.25 -15.17 -2.95
CA LYS A 55 -6.77 -16.07 -1.90
C LYS A 55 -5.33 -16.51 -2.17
N GLY A 56 -4.62 -16.95 -1.13
CA GLY A 56 -3.29 -17.51 -1.26
C GLY A 56 -2.28 -16.55 -1.89
N ARG A 57 -1.65 -16.94 -2.98
CA ARG A 57 -0.61 -16.15 -3.67
C ARG A 57 -1.12 -14.83 -4.24
N LEU A 58 -2.39 -14.74 -4.59
CA LEU A 58 -3.03 -13.53 -5.12
C LEU A 58 -3.30 -12.47 -4.04
N LEU A 59 -3.05 -12.76 -2.78
CA LEU A 59 -3.01 -11.79 -1.68
C LEU A 59 -1.61 -11.27 -1.38
N ASN A 60 -0.56 -11.87 -1.94
CA ASN A 60 0.82 -11.55 -1.62
C ASN A 60 1.65 -11.62 -2.91
N PHE A 61 1.70 -10.52 -3.63
CA PHE A 61 2.42 -10.42 -4.90
C PHE A 61 3.92 -10.23 -4.64
N LYS A 62 4.64 -11.31 -4.40
CA LYS A 62 6.08 -11.26 -4.05
C LYS A 62 6.94 -10.55 -5.08
N SER A 63 6.58 -10.61 -6.35
CA SER A 63 7.31 -9.97 -7.46
C SER A 63 7.38 -8.44 -7.36
N ILE A 64 6.43 -7.82 -6.67
CA ILE A 64 6.37 -6.35 -6.51
C ILE A 64 6.81 -5.88 -5.13
N ARG A 65 7.15 -6.80 -4.22
CA ARG A 65 7.68 -6.50 -2.88
C ARG A 65 9.18 -6.29 -2.93
N GLY A 66 9.70 -5.52 -1.99
CA GLY A 66 11.13 -5.28 -1.82
C GLY A 66 11.49 -3.81 -1.80
N THR A 67 12.79 -3.53 -1.66
CA THR A 67 13.33 -2.18 -1.44
C THR A 67 14.06 -1.59 -2.65
N SER A 68 14.07 -2.26 -3.79
CA SER A 68 14.66 -1.72 -5.04
C SER A 68 13.89 -0.49 -5.50
N ASN A 69 14.61 0.51 -6.04
CA ASN A 69 14.01 1.78 -6.47
C ASN A 69 13.09 1.62 -7.68
N VAL A 70 13.43 0.73 -8.60
CA VAL A 70 12.58 0.37 -9.73
C VAL A 70 12.35 -1.14 -9.70
N LYS A 71 11.10 -1.54 -9.72
CA LYS A 71 10.68 -2.93 -9.80
C LYS A 71 9.67 -3.07 -10.91
N GLU A 72 9.85 -4.07 -11.73
CA GLU A 72 8.95 -4.40 -12.83
C GLU A 72 8.43 -5.82 -12.62
N ALA A 73 7.19 -6.04 -12.93
CA ALA A 73 6.60 -7.37 -12.88
C ALA A 73 5.51 -7.54 -13.92
N VAL A 74 5.32 -8.77 -14.35
CA VAL A 74 4.13 -9.20 -15.08
C VAL A 74 3.32 -10.08 -14.15
N VAL A 75 2.12 -9.62 -13.84
CA VAL A 75 1.18 -10.31 -12.95
C VAL A 75 0.10 -10.96 -13.80
N LYS A 76 -0.04 -12.27 -13.67
CA LYS A 76 -1.11 -13.00 -14.36
C LYS A 76 -2.33 -13.11 -13.46
N ILE A 77 -3.42 -12.50 -13.87
CA ILE A 77 -4.72 -12.57 -13.22
C ILE A 77 -5.69 -13.19 -14.23
N ASN A 78 -6.09 -14.45 -14.01
CA ASN A 78 -7.04 -15.23 -14.84
C ASN A 78 -6.77 -15.21 -16.36
N GLY A 79 -5.59 -15.49 -16.74
CA GLY A 79 -5.22 -15.49 -18.15
C GLY A 79 -4.81 -14.12 -18.70
N THR A 80 -5.21 -13.03 -18.05
CA THR A 80 -4.78 -11.67 -18.39
C THR A 80 -3.43 -11.37 -17.78
N TYR A 81 -2.50 -10.87 -18.58
CA TYR A 81 -1.19 -10.43 -18.15
C TYR A 81 -1.20 -8.91 -17.95
N ILE A 82 -0.88 -8.47 -16.74
CA ILE A 82 -0.81 -7.06 -16.35
C ILE A 82 0.66 -6.73 -16.11
N LYS A 83 1.22 -5.85 -16.91
CA LYS A 83 2.60 -5.39 -16.77
C LYS A 83 2.61 -4.16 -15.88
N VAL A 84 3.34 -4.22 -14.76
CA VAL A 84 3.35 -3.17 -13.73
C VAL A 84 4.77 -2.71 -13.43
N ALA A 85 4.90 -1.44 -13.03
CA ALA A 85 6.13 -0.88 -12.50
C ALA A 85 5.89 -0.18 -11.16
N ILE A 86 6.84 -0.33 -10.24
CA ILE A 86 6.88 0.37 -8.97
C ILE A 86 8.17 1.17 -8.91
N ILE A 87 8.06 2.47 -8.73
CA ILE A 87 9.18 3.40 -8.82
C ILE A 87 9.29 4.20 -7.53
N ASN A 88 10.49 4.27 -6.98
CA ASN A 88 10.80 5.10 -5.83
C ASN A 88 11.77 6.21 -6.23
N GLY A 89 11.39 7.42 -5.91
CA GLY A 89 12.16 8.62 -6.24
C GLY A 89 11.78 9.23 -7.60
N THR A 90 11.71 10.55 -7.61
CA THR A 90 11.31 11.34 -8.78
C THR A 90 12.31 11.27 -9.92
N GLY A 91 13.62 11.09 -9.61
CA GLY A 91 14.67 10.92 -10.60
C GLY A 91 14.49 9.64 -11.43
N ASP A 92 14.18 8.53 -10.78
CA ASP A 92 13.93 7.27 -11.47
C ASP A 92 12.57 7.27 -12.19
N ALA A 93 11.57 7.97 -11.63
CA ALA A 93 10.30 8.19 -12.31
C ALA A 93 10.51 8.93 -13.65
N ARG A 94 11.34 9.98 -13.69
CA ARG A 94 11.69 10.68 -14.92
C ARG A 94 12.30 9.75 -15.98
N LYS A 95 13.26 8.92 -15.60
CA LYS A 95 13.89 7.94 -16.51
C LYS A 95 12.87 6.97 -17.12
N VAL A 96 11.93 6.48 -16.31
CA VAL A 96 10.89 5.57 -16.79
C VAL A 96 9.91 6.30 -17.70
N ILE A 97 9.52 7.53 -17.39
CA ILE A 97 8.66 8.36 -18.26
C ILE A 97 9.32 8.60 -19.63
N GLU A 98 10.63 8.90 -19.67
CA GLU A 98 11.35 9.07 -20.94
C GLU A 98 11.34 7.78 -21.77
N LYS A 99 11.56 6.63 -21.15
CA LYS A 99 11.45 5.33 -21.85
C LYS A 99 10.05 5.08 -22.42
N ILE A 100 8.99 5.45 -21.66
CA ILE A 100 7.61 5.33 -22.16
C ILE A 100 7.37 6.27 -23.35
N LYS A 101 7.82 7.53 -23.27
CA LYS A 101 7.69 8.50 -24.36
C LYS A 101 8.42 8.00 -25.64
N ASN A 102 9.59 7.41 -25.46
CA ASN A 102 10.37 6.83 -26.55
C ASN A 102 9.81 5.50 -27.07
N LYS A 103 8.69 5.01 -26.48
CA LYS A 103 8.09 3.70 -26.80
C LYS A 103 9.01 2.50 -26.56
N GLU A 104 10.00 2.65 -25.68
CA GLU A 104 10.92 1.57 -25.30
C GLU A 104 10.27 0.59 -24.33
N VAL A 105 9.32 1.06 -23.50
CA VAL A 105 8.62 0.25 -22.51
C VAL A 105 7.14 0.63 -22.46
N TYR A 106 6.32 -0.31 -22.02
CA TYR A 106 4.89 -0.15 -21.77
C TYR A 106 4.53 -0.77 -20.42
N TYR A 107 3.61 -0.15 -19.69
CA TYR A 107 3.03 -0.65 -18.45
C TYR A 107 1.53 -0.37 -18.42
N ASP A 108 0.76 -1.32 -17.89
CA ASP A 108 -0.68 -1.15 -17.65
C ASP A 108 -0.92 -0.29 -16.41
N PHE A 109 -0.04 -0.39 -15.41
CA PHE A 109 -0.12 0.38 -14.19
C PHE A 109 1.25 0.70 -13.60
N ILE A 110 1.42 1.92 -13.10
CA ILE A 110 2.69 2.39 -12.51
C ILE A 110 2.39 3.02 -11.14
N GLU A 111 3.05 2.52 -10.10
CA GLU A 111 3.11 3.16 -8.80
C GLU A 111 4.36 4.01 -8.70
N VAL A 112 4.22 5.28 -8.29
CA VAL A 112 5.34 6.18 -8.02
C VAL A 112 5.30 6.66 -6.59
N MET A 113 6.39 6.46 -5.86
CA MET A 113 6.59 7.00 -4.51
C MET A 113 7.85 7.86 -4.46
N THR A 114 7.76 9.03 -3.83
CA THR A 114 8.91 9.95 -3.70
C THR A 114 9.99 9.39 -2.77
N CYS A 115 9.58 8.78 -1.65
CA CYS A 115 10.51 8.27 -0.65
C CYS A 115 10.99 6.86 -1.01
N GLU A 116 12.29 6.63 -0.90
CA GLU A 116 12.90 5.33 -1.14
C GLU A 116 12.38 4.27 -0.16
N GLY A 117 11.80 3.19 -0.68
CA GLY A 117 11.15 2.14 0.11
C GLY A 117 9.72 2.46 0.54
N GLY A 118 9.21 3.64 0.23
CA GLY A 118 7.87 4.11 0.60
C GLY A 118 7.86 4.93 1.89
N CYS A 119 6.68 5.13 2.46
CA CYS A 119 6.47 5.96 3.66
C CYS A 119 7.22 5.46 4.91
N ILE A 120 7.61 4.18 4.95
CA ILE A 120 8.46 3.63 6.01
C ILE A 120 9.82 4.32 6.14
N SER A 121 10.24 5.07 5.14
CA SER A 121 11.48 5.87 5.11
C SER A 121 11.20 7.36 4.93
N GLY A 122 9.94 7.77 4.93
CA GLY A 122 9.50 9.14 4.69
C GLY A 122 9.60 10.05 5.91
N GLY A 123 9.16 11.29 5.74
CA GLY A 123 9.08 12.28 6.81
C GLY A 123 8.26 11.79 7.99
N GLY A 124 8.70 12.14 9.21
CA GLY A 124 8.09 11.65 10.45
C GLY A 124 8.62 10.31 10.95
N GLN A 125 9.30 9.54 10.12
CA GLN A 125 9.99 8.35 10.59
C GLN A 125 11.34 8.70 11.23
N PRO A 126 11.76 7.98 12.30
CA PRO A 126 13.10 8.17 12.87
C PRO A 126 14.16 7.99 11.78
N ARG A 127 15.05 8.97 11.66
CA ARG A 127 16.15 8.92 10.70
C ARG A 127 17.07 7.72 11.00
N VAL A 128 17.50 7.07 9.95
CA VAL A 128 18.45 5.97 10.02
C VAL A 128 19.74 6.44 9.38
N PHE A 129 20.76 6.63 10.21
CA PHE A 129 22.07 7.04 9.73
C PHE A 129 23.12 6.01 10.20
N PRO A 130 24.02 5.52 9.33
CA PRO A 130 23.90 5.47 7.87
C PRO A 130 22.67 4.66 7.47
N LEU A 131 22.19 4.85 6.25
CA LEU A 131 21.00 4.16 5.71
C LEU A 131 21.07 2.64 5.97
N ASN A 132 20.44 2.23 7.07
CA ASN A 132 20.47 0.83 7.48
C ASN A 132 19.39 0.07 6.73
N LYS A 133 19.78 -0.61 5.65
CA LYS A 133 18.88 -1.44 4.84
C LYS A 133 18.07 -2.42 5.71
N ASN A 134 18.68 -2.98 6.73
CA ASN A 134 18.01 -3.91 7.65
C ASN A 134 16.85 -3.28 8.40
N LEU A 135 16.89 -1.97 8.69
CA LEU A 135 15.78 -1.29 9.36
C LEU A 135 14.61 -1.04 8.41
N LYS A 136 14.88 -0.67 7.15
CA LYS A 136 13.83 -0.59 6.12
C LYS A 136 13.12 -1.93 5.96
N ASP A 137 13.88 -3.00 5.82
CA ASP A 137 13.34 -4.36 5.69
C ASP A 137 12.53 -4.78 6.93
N LYS A 138 12.99 -4.44 8.14
CA LYS A 138 12.24 -4.68 9.38
C LYS A 138 10.90 -3.94 9.40
N ARG A 139 10.89 -2.65 9.02
CA ARG A 139 9.67 -1.83 8.95
C ARG A 139 8.70 -2.38 7.91
N MET A 140 9.19 -2.67 6.71
CA MET A 140 8.42 -3.27 5.64
C MET A 140 7.80 -4.61 6.06
N ASN A 141 8.61 -5.48 6.65
CA ASN A 141 8.15 -6.79 7.13
C ASN A 141 7.11 -6.67 8.26
N ALA A 142 7.20 -5.64 9.11
CA ALA A 142 6.20 -5.38 10.15
C ALA A 142 4.84 -5.06 9.52
N LEU A 143 4.79 -4.22 8.48
CA LEU A 143 3.55 -3.90 7.77
C LEU A 143 2.96 -5.13 7.06
N TYR A 144 3.80 -5.94 6.39
CA TYR A 144 3.33 -7.19 5.77
C TYR A 144 2.85 -8.23 6.79
N LYS A 145 3.47 -8.30 7.98
CA LYS A 145 2.96 -9.14 9.07
C LYS A 145 1.61 -8.66 9.57
N SER A 146 1.42 -7.35 9.71
CA SER A 146 0.15 -6.75 10.09
C SER A 146 -0.93 -7.02 9.05
N ASP A 147 -0.64 -6.80 7.77
CA ASP A 147 -1.53 -7.13 6.66
C ASP A 147 -1.98 -8.60 6.72
N LYS A 148 -1.04 -9.51 6.91
CA LYS A 148 -1.35 -10.96 6.95
C LYS A 148 -2.28 -11.36 8.11
N ARG A 149 -2.25 -10.61 9.22
CA ARG A 149 -3.06 -10.89 10.41
C ARG A 149 -4.49 -10.38 10.29
N MET A 150 -4.74 -9.42 9.40
CA MET A 150 -6.07 -8.83 9.26
C MET A 150 -7.00 -9.72 8.45
N LYS A 151 -8.27 -9.74 8.87
CA LYS A 151 -9.36 -10.46 8.18
C LYS A 151 -9.78 -9.72 6.90
N ILE A 152 -9.90 -8.39 6.98
CA ILE A 152 -10.29 -7.52 5.86
C ILE A 152 -9.00 -7.13 5.12
N ARG A 153 -8.74 -7.73 3.97
CA ARG A 153 -7.51 -7.53 3.20
C ARG A 153 -7.68 -6.75 1.90
N CYS A 154 -8.90 -6.53 1.48
CA CYS A 154 -9.28 -5.70 0.34
C CYS A 154 -10.17 -4.56 0.81
N ALA A 155 -10.10 -3.38 0.19
CA ALA A 155 -10.93 -2.23 0.56
C ALA A 155 -12.41 -2.53 0.36
N SER A 156 -12.77 -3.19 -0.73
CA SER A 156 -14.14 -3.62 -1.05
C SER A 156 -14.74 -4.64 -0.06
N MET A 157 -13.90 -5.30 0.77
CA MET A 157 -14.38 -6.13 1.89
C MET A 157 -14.76 -5.31 3.12
N ASN A 158 -14.40 -4.04 3.16
CA ASN A 158 -14.64 -3.20 4.33
C ASN A 158 -16.11 -2.76 4.36
N PRO A 159 -16.88 -3.15 5.41
CA PRO A 159 -18.29 -2.79 5.48
C PRO A 159 -18.52 -1.27 5.58
N ASP A 160 -17.59 -0.53 6.19
CA ASP A 160 -17.71 0.93 6.30
C ASP A 160 -17.54 1.60 4.92
N ILE A 161 -16.67 1.07 4.06
CA ILE A 161 -16.52 1.54 2.67
C ILE A 161 -17.79 1.24 1.87
N LYS A 162 -18.30 0.03 2.02
CA LYS A 162 -19.55 -0.36 1.35
C LYS A 162 -20.73 0.52 1.78
N ASP A 163 -20.87 0.75 3.08
CA ASP A 163 -21.93 1.59 3.64
C ASP A 163 -21.90 3.03 3.07
N ILE A 164 -20.70 3.60 2.94
CA ILE A 164 -20.54 4.95 2.34
C ILE A 164 -20.96 4.96 0.87
N TYR A 165 -20.52 3.99 0.08
CA TYR A 165 -20.90 3.95 -1.32
C TYR A 165 -22.40 3.70 -1.48
N ASP A 166 -22.96 2.76 -0.71
CA ASP A 166 -24.39 2.43 -0.81
C ASP A 166 -25.29 3.59 -0.35
N ASN A 167 -24.91 4.33 0.70
CA ASN A 167 -25.78 5.29 1.36
C ASN A 167 -25.43 6.77 1.13
N PHE A 168 -24.22 7.09 0.66
CA PHE A 168 -23.77 8.47 0.49
C PHE A 168 -23.34 8.81 -0.94
N PHE A 169 -22.47 8.00 -1.55
CA PHE A 169 -21.98 8.28 -2.90
C PHE A 169 -22.86 7.69 -4.01
N GLY A 170 -23.63 6.64 -3.73
CA GLY A 170 -24.43 5.91 -4.72
C GLY A 170 -23.59 4.92 -5.51
N GLU A 171 -23.05 5.27 -6.66
CA GLU A 171 -22.24 4.38 -7.48
C GLU A 171 -20.74 4.50 -7.17
N VAL A 172 -20.02 3.40 -7.37
CA VAL A 172 -18.55 3.40 -7.33
C VAL A 172 -18.08 4.04 -8.64
N GLY A 173 -17.43 5.20 -8.52
CA GLY A 173 -16.92 5.97 -9.66
C GLY A 173 -15.73 5.30 -10.36
#